data_9725a3e164252274c558ec8c1fdc9d56
#
_entry.id   9725a3e164252274c558ec8c1fdc9d56
#
_cell.length_a   1.000
_cell.length_b   1.000
_cell.length_c   1.000
_cell.angle_alpha   90.00
_cell.angle_beta   90.00
_cell.angle_gamma   90.00
#
_symmetry.space_group_name_H-M   'P 1'
#
loop_
_entity.id
_entity.type
_entity.pdbx_description
1 polymer ?
#
loop_
_entity_poly.entity_id
_entity_poly.type
_entity_poly.pdbx_seq_one_letter_code
_entity_poly.pdbx_strand_id
1 'polypeptide(L)'
;MQQILVYSDSLTWGIIPNTRSRLPFDQRWPGVLENKLNESSCKVRVIEDSLNGRRTVWEDPFKPGRNGLLGLAQRIEINSPLALVILMLGTNDFQFSHPYNEAWSAAQGIAVLVSEIRKAPIEPGMPVPPILIVCPPQIRSPKGALALKFRDAEQKSTGLADAYKQVAANLGCHFFDAETATSTSKIDGVHLDPEQHLLLGNALAEVVRSILVSLK
;
A
#
# COMPACT_ATOMS: atom_id res chain seq x y z
N MET A 1 1.00 21.48 -9.53
CA MET A 1 1.60 20.38 -8.74
C MET A 1 0.56 19.27 -8.64
N GLN A 2 0.88 18.06 -9.09
CA GLN A 2 -0.03 16.92 -9.06
C GLN A 2 -0.02 16.26 -7.69
N GLN A 3 -1.17 15.81 -7.19
CA GLN A 3 -1.28 15.14 -5.89
C GLN A 3 -1.41 13.63 -6.09
N ILE A 4 -0.64 12.85 -5.33
CA ILE A 4 -0.66 11.39 -5.30
C ILE A 4 -1.04 10.97 -3.88
N LEU A 5 -2.15 10.25 -3.73
CA LEU A 5 -2.53 9.68 -2.44
C LEU A 5 -1.94 8.28 -2.31
N VAL A 6 -1.22 8.03 -1.23
CA VAL A 6 -0.78 6.70 -0.82
C VAL A 6 -1.66 6.21 0.32
N TYR A 7 -2.50 5.21 0.07
CA TYR A 7 -3.37 4.60 1.06
C TYR A 7 -2.83 3.23 1.47
N SER A 8 -2.34 3.14 2.71
CA SER A 8 -1.52 1.99 3.11
C SER A 8 -1.49 1.77 4.64
N ASP A 9 -0.55 0.96 5.08
CA ASP A 9 -0.36 0.51 6.46
C ASP A 9 1.04 0.84 7.03
N SER A 10 1.55 0.01 7.93
CA SER A 10 2.84 0.20 8.61
C SER A 10 4.06 0.10 7.69
N LEU A 11 3.94 -0.60 6.55
CA LEU A 11 5.02 -0.69 5.54
C LEU A 11 5.27 0.65 4.87
N THR A 12 4.29 1.54 4.89
CA THR A 12 4.39 2.92 4.39
C THR A 12 4.67 3.90 5.52
N TRP A 13 4.00 3.74 6.67
CA TRP A 13 4.22 4.58 7.85
C TRP A 13 5.69 4.59 8.28
N GLY A 14 6.44 3.54 7.96
CA GLY A 14 7.87 3.44 8.18
C GLY A 14 8.25 3.06 9.60
N ILE A 15 7.62 1.99 10.12
CA ILE A 15 8.08 1.39 11.39
C ILE A 15 9.50 0.88 11.21
N ILE A 16 10.39 1.30 12.09
CA ILE A 16 11.74 0.73 12.20
C ILE A 16 11.60 -0.66 12.86
N PRO A 17 12.03 -1.76 12.19
CA PRO A 17 11.87 -3.12 12.69
C PRO A 17 12.32 -3.31 14.13
N ASN A 18 11.57 -4.11 14.89
CA ASN A 18 11.75 -4.32 16.35
C ASN A 18 11.68 -3.07 17.21
N THR A 19 11.18 -1.95 16.71
CA THR A 19 10.98 -0.72 17.47
C THR A 19 9.53 -0.23 17.36
N ARG A 20 9.22 0.87 18.03
CA ARG A 20 7.98 1.63 17.84
C ARG A 20 8.25 2.98 17.17
N SER A 21 9.49 3.20 16.78
CA SER A 21 9.93 4.43 16.13
C SER A 21 9.54 4.46 14.65
N ARG A 22 9.51 5.66 14.10
CA ARG A 22 9.18 5.94 12.72
C ARG A 22 10.37 6.52 11.99
N LEU A 23 10.63 6.07 10.77
CA LEU A 23 11.62 6.69 9.89
C LEU A 23 11.21 8.14 9.54
N PRO A 24 12.15 9.06 9.33
CA PRO A 24 11.89 10.38 8.72
C PRO A 24 11.22 10.25 7.35
N PHE A 25 10.49 11.27 6.91
CA PHE A 25 9.72 11.21 5.67
C PHE A 25 10.58 10.92 4.44
N ASP A 26 11.71 11.58 4.33
CA ASP A 26 12.69 11.43 3.23
C ASP A 26 13.35 10.04 3.15
N GLN A 27 13.28 9.26 4.22
CA GLN A 27 13.78 7.89 4.29
C GLN A 27 12.69 6.83 4.07
N ARG A 28 11.41 7.22 4.13
CA ARG A 28 10.30 6.33 3.79
C ARG A 28 10.07 6.32 2.28
N TRP A 29 9.62 5.19 1.75
CA TRP A 29 9.42 5.06 0.32
C TRP A 29 8.51 6.13 -0.32
N PRO A 30 7.45 6.69 0.35
CA PRO A 30 6.69 7.79 -0.24
C PRO A 30 7.49 9.08 -0.38
N GLY A 31 8.34 9.38 0.59
CA GLY A 31 9.25 10.54 0.52
C GLY A 31 10.35 10.36 -0.52
N VAL A 32 10.93 9.16 -0.61
CA VAL A 32 11.88 8.81 -1.68
C VAL A 32 11.22 8.94 -3.05
N LEU A 33 9.99 8.43 -3.21
CA LEU A 33 9.18 8.57 -4.43
C LEU A 33 8.96 10.05 -4.79
N GLU A 34 8.50 10.87 -3.83
CA GLU A 34 8.26 12.30 -4.04
C GLU A 34 9.54 13.00 -4.50
N ASN A 35 10.64 12.79 -3.79
CA ASN A 35 11.93 13.40 -4.11
C ASN A 35 12.39 13.00 -5.51
N LYS A 36 12.33 11.70 -5.84
CA LYS A 36 12.78 11.16 -7.12
C LYS A 36 11.95 11.67 -8.31
N LEU A 37 10.64 11.84 -8.15
CA LEU A 37 9.78 12.43 -9.18
C LEU A 37 10.07 13.92 -9.35
N ASN A 38 10.33 14.64 -8.25
CA ASN A 38 10.58 16.07 -8.26
C ASN A 38 12.00 16.47 -8.76
N GLU A 39 12.95 15.52 -8.80
CA GLU A 39 14.24 15.69 -9.50
C GLU A 39 14.04 15.88 -11.02
N SER A 40 12.95 15.38 -11.56
CA SER A 40 12.56 15.55 -12.96
C SER A 40 11.61 16.73 -13.13
N SER A 41 11.11 16.95 -14.36
CA SER A 41 10.13 18.01 -14.63
C SER A 41 8.72 17.77 -14.02
N CYS A 42 8.48 16.61 -13.40
CA CYS A 42 7.23 16.31 -12.72
C CYS A 42 7.18 16.98 -11.35
N LYS A 43 6.24 17.89 -11.14
CA LYS A 43 6.00 18.51 -9.82
C LYS A 43 4.87 17.76 -9.13
N VAL A 44 5.21 16.88 -8.18
CA VAL A 44 4.25 16.06 -7.42
C VAL A 44 4.31 16.35 -5.93
N ARG A 45 3.19 16.10 -5.25
CA ARG A 45 3.09 16.00 -3.80
C ARG A 45 2.51 14.64 -3.44
N VAL A 46 3.21 13.89 -2.61
CA VAL A 46 2.75 12.60 -2.08
C VAL A 46 2.06 12.81 -0.73
N ILE A 47 0.79 12.44 -0.66
CA ILE A 47 -0.03 12.48 0.55
C ILE A 47 -0.01 11.08 1.15
N GLU A 48 0.59 10.94 2.32
CA GLU A 48 0.78 9.69 3.00
C GLU A 48 -0.37 9.43 3.99
N ASP A 49 -1.35 8.60 3.62
CA ASP A 49 -2.40 8.10 4.50
C ASP A 49 -2.11 6.64 4.88
N SER A 50 -1.22 6.46 5.85
CA SER A 50 -0.74 5.17 6.28
C SER A 50 -1.06 4.91 7.75
N LEU A 51 -1.90 3.89 8.01
CA LEU A 51 -2.35 3.53 9.36
C LEU A 51 -1.79 2.17 9.77
N ASN A 52 -0.97 2.15 10.82
CA ASN A 52 -0.38 0.91 11.33
C ASN A 52 -1.43 -0.15 11.65
N GLY A 53 -1.33 -1.30 11.02
CA GLY A 53 -2.28 -2.41 11.19
C GLY A 53 -3.52 -2.31 10.31
N ARG A 54 -3.61 -1.34 9.38
CA ARG A 54 -4.72 -1.27 8.43
C ARG A 54 -4.77 -2.53 7.59
N ARG A 55 -5.96 -3.09 7.46
CA ARG A 55 -6.30 -4.24 6.61
C ARG A 55 -7.05 -3.75 5.37
N THR A 56 -7.34 -4.65 4.47
CA THR A 56 -8.16 -4.30 3.31
C THR A 56 -9.59 -3.93 3.76
N VAL A 57 -10.44 -4.91 4.04
CA VAL A 57 -11.85 -4.70 4.42
C VAL A 57 -12.20 -5.36 5.77
N TRP A 58 -11.21 -5.84 6.51
CA TRP A 58 -11.40 -6.57 7.75
C TRP A 58 -11.16 -5.71 8.98
N GLU A 59 -11.99 -5.85 9.99
CA GLU A 59 -11.72 -5.23 11.29
C GLU A 59 -10.66 -6.00 12.08
N ASP A 60 -9.90 -5.27 12.88
CA ASP A 60 -9.04 -5.87 13.90
C ASP A 60 -9.83 -5.97 15.20
N PRO A 61 -10.13 -7.18 15.71
CA PRO A 61 -10.93 -7.34 16.93
C PRO A 61 -10.25 -6.76 18.18
N PHE A 62 -8.93 -6.55 18.11
CA PHE A 62 -8.13 -6.04 19.24
C PHE A 62 -7.74 -4.56 19.06
N LYS A 63 -7.92 -4.01 17.88
CA LYS A 63 -7.56 -2.63 17.55
C LYS A 63 -8.57 -2.03 16.56
N PRO A 64 -9.71 -1.51 17.03
CA PRO A 64 -10.78 -0.96 16.20
C PRO A 64 -10.30 0.09 15.19
N GLY A 65 -11.03 0.23 14.08
CA GLY A 65 -10.74 1.21 13.03
C GLY A 65 -9.57 0.80 12.12
N ARG A 66 -9.36 -0.51 11.93
CA ARG A 66 -8.34 -1.03 11.02
C ARG A 66 -8.91 -1.55 9.70
N ASN A 67 -10.21 -1.48 9.53
CA ASN A 67 -10.87 -1.73 8.25
C ASN A 67 -10.57 -0.58 7.28
N GLY A 68 -9.83 -0.87 6.21
CA GLY A 68 -9.42 0.11 5.21
C GLY A 68 -10.56 0.63 4.33
N LEU A 69 -11.73 -0.03 4.33
CA LEU A 69 -12.90 0.45 3.61
C LEU A 69 -13.53 1.68 4.31
N LEU A 70 -13.46 1.71 5.65
CA LEU A 70 -14.10 2.76 6.42
C LEU A 70 -13.38 4.11 6.27
N GLY A 71 -14.11 5.08 5.75
CA GLY A 71 -13.60 6.44 5.53
C GLY A 71 -12.70 6.60 4.30
N LEU A 72 -12.56 5.59 3.43
CA LEU A 72 -11.76 5.70 2.22
C LEU A 72 -12.34 6.72 1.23
N ALA A 73 -13.67 6.69 1.01
CA ALA A 73 -14.34 7.66 0.13
C ALA A 73 -14.06 9.10 0.56
N GLN A 74 -14.15 9.39 1.86
CA GLN A 74 -13.82 10.71 2.40
C GLN A 74 -12.35 11.10 2.19
N ARG A 75 -11.41 10.14 2.25
CA ARG A 75 -10.00 10.41 1.95
C ARG A 75 -9.79 10.79 0.49
N ILE A 76 -10.52 10.15 -0.42
CA ILE A 76 -10.49 10.51 -1.85
C ILE A 76 -11.09 11.89 -2.06
N GLU A 77 -12.28 12.15 -1.51
CA GLU A 77 -12.97 13.45 -1.61
C GLU A 77 -12.12 14.61 -1.10
N ILE A 78 -11.62 14.52 0.13
CA ILE A 78 -10.83 15.58 0.79
C ILE A 78 -9.55 15.92 -0.01
N ASN A 79 -8.93 14.94 -0.64
CA ASN A 79 -7.64 15.13 -1.31
C ASN A 79 -7.77 15.32 -2.83
N SER A 80 -8.98 15.23 -3.39
CA SER A 80 -9.22 15.46 -4.82
C SER A 80 -9.01 16.94 -5.21
N PRO A 81 -8.55 17.22 -6.45
CA PRO A 81 -8.26 16.27 -7.52
C PRO A 81 -6.93 15.51 -7.33
N LEU A 82 -6.98 14.20 -7.49
CA LEU A 82 -5.82 13.32 -7.37
C LEU A 82 -5.33 12.88 -8.76
N ALA A 83 -4.04 12.96 -8.99
CA ALA A 83 -3.40 12.46 -10.22
C ALA A 83 -3.22 10.93 -10.20
N LEU A 84 -3.15 10.32 -9.00
CA LEU A 84 -3.00 8.88 -8.80
C LEU A 84 -3.35 8.51 -7.35
N VAL A 85 -3.95 7.33 -7.18
CA VAL A 85 -4.03 6.65 -5.88
C VAL A 85 -3.13 5.42 -5.91
N ILE A 86 -2.20 5.34 -4.97
CA ILE A 86 -1.38 4.14 -4.75
C ILE A 86 -1.99 3.38 -3.57
N LEU A 87 -2.45 2.16 -3.82
CA LEU A 87 -3.08 1.29 -2.85
C LEU A 87 -2.14 0.13 -2.50
N MET A 88 -1.54 0.16 -1.30
CA MET A 88 -0.65 -0.90 -0.81
C MET A 88 -1.13 -1.41 0.54
N LEU A 89 -1.96 -2.43 0.53
CA LEU A 89 -2.52 -3.10 1.70
C LEU A 89 -2.51 -4.62 1.49
N GLY A 90 -2.83 -5.37 2.54
CA GLY A 90 -2.97 -6.83 2.52
C GLY A 90 -2.09 -7.54 3.55
N THR A 91 -0.93 -7.01 3.90
CA THR A 91 -0.04 -7.60 4.90
C THR A 91 -0.79 -7.95 6.20
N ASN A 92 -1.62 -7.04 6.70
CA ASN A 92 -2.33 -7.23 7.96
C ASN A 92 -3.55 -8.16 7.86
N ASP A 93 -3.99 -8.52 6.67
CA ASP A 93 -5.07 -9.48 6.45
C ASP A 93 -4.67 -10.91 6.87
N PHE A 94 -3.36 -11.20 6.87
CA PHE A 94 -2.80 -12.49 7.23
C PHE A 94 -2.49 -12.66 8.72
N GLN A 95 -2.86 -11.69 9.56
CA GLN A 95 -2.72 -11.85 11.01
C GLN A 95 -3.51 -13.07 11.52
N PHE A 96 -3.00 -13.69 12.58
CA PHE A 96 -3.57 -14.90 13.15
C PHE A 96 -5.04 -14.77 13.58
N SER A 97 -5.48 -13.56 13.92
CA SER A 97 -6.90 -13.27 14.26
C SER A 97 -7.88 -13.48 13.09
N HIS A 98 -7.39 -13.64 11.87
CA HIS A 98 -8.16 -14.02 10.68
C HIS A 98 -7.58 -15.31 10.05
N PRO A 99 -7.83 -16.47 10.67
CA PRO A 99 -7.18 -17.72 10.27
C PRO A 99 -7.55 -18.19 8.87
N TYR A 100 -8.71 -17.79 8.35
CA TYR A 100 -9.22 -18.21 7.04
C TYR A 100 -8.87 -17.25 5.90
N ASN A 101 -8.20 -16.12 6.19
CA ASN A 101 -7.79 -15.21 5.13
C ASN A 101 -6.58 -15.76 4.37
N GLU A 102 -6.74 -15.89 3.07
CA GLU A 102 -5.73 -16.30 2.10
C GLU A 102 -5.53 -15.20 1.06
N ALA A 103 -4.57 -15.40 0.15
CA ALA A 103 -4.26 -14.46 -0.93
C ALA A 103 -5.50 -14.00 -1.72
N TRP A 104 -6.42 -14.94 -2.03
CA TRP A 104 -7.68 -14.62 -2.71
C TRP A 104 -8.55 -13.67 -1.89
N SER A 105 -8.69 -13.88 -0.58
CA SER A 105 -9.50 -13.04 0.30
C SER A 105 -8.98 -11.59 0.36
N ALA A 106 -7.65 -11.43 0.47
CA ALA A 106 -7.01 -10.13 0.44
C ALA A 106 -7.21 -9.43 -0.91
N ALA A 107 -7.12 -10.19 -2.02
CA ALA A 107 -7.36 -9.67 -3.37
C ALA A 107 -8.81 -9.20 -3.56
N GLN A 108 -9.81 -9.92 -3.03
CA GLN A 108 -11.21 -9.44 -3.02
C GLN A 108 -11.35 -8.15 -2.20
N GLY A 109 -10.64 -8.06 -1.07
CA GLY A 109 -10.59 -6.81 -0.29
C GLY A 109 -10.05 -5.63 -1.11
N ILE A 110 -8.96 -5.82 -1.86
CA ILE A 110 -8.44 -4.80 -2.79
C ILE A 110 -9.48 -4.41 -3.85
N ALA A 111 -10.19 -5.38 -4.43
CA ALA A 111 -11.24 -5.09 -5.43
C ALA A 111 -12.36 -4.20 -4.86
N VAL A 112 -12.75 -4.45 -3.61
CA VAL A 112 -13.73 -3.61 -2.90
C VAL A 112 -13.20 -2.19 -2.69
N LEU A 113 -11.94 -2.03 -2.27
CA LEU A 113 -11.32 -0.72 -2.09
C LEU A 113 -11.21 0.05 -3.42
N VAL A 114 -10.86 -0.60 -4.53
CA VAL A 114 -10.87 -0.01 -5.87
C VAL A 114 -12.26 0.50 -6.23
N SER A 115 -13.31 -0.29 -5.96
CA SER A 115 -14.69 0.12 -6.20
C SER A 115 -15.09 1.36 -5.36
N GLU A 116 -14.67 1.40 -4.11
CA GLU A 116 -14.93 2.53 -3.20
C GLU A 116 -14.22 3.81 -3.67
N ILE A 117 -12.95 3.71 -4.08
CA ILE A 117 -12.21 4.86 -4.64
C ILE A 117 -12.95 5.43 -5.86
N ARG A 118 -13.43 4.58 -6.76
CA ARG A 118 -14.13 4.99 -7.98
C ARG A 118 -15.51 5.60 -7.74
N LYS A 119 -16.15 5.26 -6.64
CA LYS A 119 -17.48 5.75 -6.23
C LYS A 119 -17.40 6.92 -5.27
N ALA A 120 -16.21 7.35 -4.88
CA ALA A 120 -16.05 8.47 -3.96
C ALA A 120 -16.80 9.72 -4.48
N PRO A 121 -17.50 10.46 -3.62
CA PRO A 121 -18.34 11.60 -4.03
C PRO A 121 -17.48 12.86 -4.25
N ILE A 122 -16.54 12.77 -5.21
CA ILE A 122 -15.72 13.92 -5.61
C ILE A 122 -16.57 14.97 -6.33
N GLU A 123 -16.12 16.22 -6.31
CA GLU A 123 -16.85 17.34 -6.92
C GLU A 123 -17.09 17.13 -8.44
N PRO A 124 -18.27 17.56 -8.95
CA PRO A 124 -18.61 17.40 -10.36
C PRO A 124 -17.55 18.00 -11.30
N GLY A 125 -17.14 17.22 -12.28
CA GLY A 125 -16.12 17.61 -13.25
C GLY A 125 -14.69 17.25 -12.87
N MET A 126 -14.45 16.78 -11.65
CA MET A 126 -13.15 16.20 -11.28
C MET A 126 -13.00 14.79 -11.86
N PRO A 127 -11.82 14.45 -12.38
CA PRO A 127 -11.59 13.10 -12.89
C PRO A 127 -11.48 12.08 -11.76
N VAL A 128 -12.04 10.89 -11.97
CA VAL A 128 -11.78 9.74 -11.11
C VAL A 128 -10.29 9.37 -11.23
N PRO A 129 -9.53 9.31 -10.13
CA PRO A 129 -8.10 9.07 -10.21
C PRO A 129 -7.78 7.66 -10.73
N PRO A 130 -6.75 7.49 -11.55
CA PRO A 130 -6.19 6.18 -11.82
C PRO A 130 -5.67 5.54 -10.53
N ILE A 131 -5.61 4.21 -10.52
CA ILE A 131 -5.22 3.45 -9.32
C ILE A 131 -4.03 2.56 -9.68
N LEU A 132 -2.99 2.62 -8.85
CA LEU A 132 -1.88 1.68 -8.84
C LEU A 132 -2.03 0.75 -7.63
N ILE A 133 -2.30 -0.52 -7.89
CA ILE A 133 -2.29 -1.57 -6.89
C ILE A 133 -0.84 -2.04 -6.70
N VAL A 134 -0.31 -1.87 -5.50
CA VAL A 134 1.01 -2.37 -5.12
C VAL A 134 0.82 -3.58 -4.21
N CYS A 135 1.25 -4.75 -4.69
CA CYS A 135 1.33 -5.94 -3.83
C CYS A 135 2.47 -5.74 -2.83
N PRO A 136 2.23 -5.81 -1.51
CA PRO A 136 3.29 -5.69 -0.52
C PRO A 136 4.29 -6.85 -0.65
N PRO A 137 5.55 -6.67 -0.24
CA PRO A 137 6.52 -7.74 -0.24
C PRO A 137 6.09 -8.88 0.70
N GLN A 138 6.52 -10.09 0.38
CA GLN A 138 6.13 -11.30 1.09
C GLN A 138 6.59 -11.27 2.56
N ILE A 139 5.68 -11.65 3.46
CA ILE A 139 6.00 -11.90 4.87
C ILE A 139 6.95 -13.10 4.94
N ARG A 140 8.06 -12.96 5.67
CA ARG A 140 9.08 -14.02 5.79
C ARG A 140 9.51 -14.22 7.23
N SER A 141 9.25 -15.42 7.75
CA SER A 141 9.72 -15.81 9.10
C SER A 141 9.49 -14.72 10.16
N PRO A 142 8.24 -14.35 10.48
CA PRO A 142 7.95 -13.32 11.47
C PRO A 142 8.62 -13.60 12.80
N LYS A 143 9.25 -12.59 13.42
CA LYS A 143 10.06 -12.74 14.64
C LYS A 143 9.58 -11.82 15.76
N GLY A 144 10.08 -12.10 16.96
CA GLY A 144 9.79 -11.30 18.15
C GLY A 144 8.29 -11.20 18.43
N ALA A 145 7.80 -10.00 18.71
CA ALA A 145 6.38 -9.74 18.97
C ALA A 145 5.46 -10.03 17.75
N LEU A 146 6.02 -10.14 16.55
CA LEU A 146 5.27 -10.41 15.33
C LEU A 146 5.11 -11.91 15.07
N ALA A 147 5.92 -12.78 15.66
CA ALA A 147 5.89 -14.22 15.42
C ALA A 147 4.51 -14.84 15.66
N LEU A 148 3.89 -14.55 16.81
CA LEU A 148 2.53 -15.03 17.11
C LEU A 148 1.46 -14.29 16.29
N LYS A 149 1.63 -12.99 16.11
CA LYS A 149 0.67 -12.16 15.40
C LYS A 149 0.53 -12.54 13.92
N PHE A 150 1.62 -12.92 13.27
CA PHE A 150 1.70 -13.32 11.87
C PHE A 150 2.01 -14.81 11.70
N ARG A 151 1.61 -15.63 12.69
CA ARG A 151 1.73 -17.08 12.58
C ARG A 151 1.02 -17.57 11.32
N ASP A 152 1.66 -18.42 10.55
CA ASP A 152 1.20 -19.01 9.27
C ASP A 152 0.99 -17.97 8.14
N ALA A 153 1.34 -16.69 8.35
CA ALA A 153 1.13 -15.63 7.38
C ALA A 153 1.93 -15.82 6.09
N GLU A 154 3.14 -16.37 6.19
CA GLU A 154 3.98 -16.68 5.02
C GLU A 154 3.28 -17.65 4.08
N GLN A 155 2.68 -18.72 4.61
CA GLN A 155 1.92 -19.70 3.83
C GLN A 155 0.61 -19.11 3.30
N LYS A 156 -0.16 -18.40 4.13
CA LYS A 156 -1.45 -17.79 3.77
C LYS A 156 -1.33 -16.73 2.68
N SER A 157 -0.20 -16.02 2.61
CA SER A 157 0.05 -15.00 1.60
C SER A 157 0.63 -15.55 0.28
N THR A 158 0.84 -16.85 0.18
CA THR A 158 1.33 -17.48 -1.06
C THR A 158 0.38 -17.18 -2.22
N GLY A 159 0.93 -16.70 -3.35
CA GLY A 159 0.16 -16.36 -4.54
C GLY A 159 -0.50 -14.96 -4.49
N LEU A 160 -0.18 -14.13 -3.49
CA LEU A 160 -0.78 -12.80 -3.36
C LEU A 160 -0.52 -11.92 -4.58
N ALA A 161 0.71 -11.93 -5.12
CA ALA A 161 1.06 -11.11 -6.29
C ALA A 161 0.23 -11.48 -7.52
N ASP A 162 0.04 -12.77 -7.79
CA ASP A 162 -0.78 -13.25 -8.91
C ASP A 162 -2.25 -12.86 -8.72
N ALA A 163 -2.78 -13.01 -7.50
CA ALA A 163 -4.15 -12.63 -7.18
C ALA A 163 -4.38 -11.12 -7.34
N TYR A 164 -3.45 -10.27 -6.90
CA TYR A 164 -3.54 -8.82 -7.07
C TYR A 164 -3.38 -8.40 -8.54
N LYS A 165 -2.46 -9.03 -9.27
CA LYS A 165 -2.29 -8.82 -10.71
C LYS A 165 -3.57 -9.12 -11.49
N GLN A 166 -4.26 -10.21 -11.14
CA GLN A 166 -5.54 -10.57 -11.74
C GLN A 166 -6.63 -9.53 -11.44
N VAL A 167 -6.73 -9.07 -10.19
CA VAL A 167 -7.67 -8.00 -9.81
C VAL A 167 -7.37 -6.72 -10.56
N ALA A 168 -6.10 -6.33 -10.66
CA ALA A 168 -5.70 -5.14 -11.41
C ALA A 168 -6.09 -5.23 -12.88
N ALA A 169 -5.83 -6.38 -13.52
CA ALA A 169 -6.22 -6.62 -14.92
C ALA A 169 -7.74 -6.55 -15.12
N ASN A 170 -8.51 -7.23 -14.26
CA ASN A 170 -9.97 -7.27 -14.35
C ASN A 170 -10.61 -5.89 -14.14
N LEU A 171 -10.00 -5.05 -13.31
CA LEU A 171 -10.51 -3.72 -12.99
C LEU A 171 -9.84 -2.58 -13.76
N GLY A 172 -8.92 -2.88 -14.70
CA GLY A 172 -8.21 -1.84 -15.46
C GLY A 172 -7.41 -0.90 -14.54
N CYS A 173 -6.73 -1.46 -13.54
CA CYS A 173 -5.80 -0.76 -12.67
C CYS A 173 -4.36 -1.05 -13.07
N HIS A 174 -3.44 -0.14 -12.75
CA HIS A 174 -2.01 -0.43 -12.81
C HIS A 174 -1.62 -1.40 -11.70
N PHE A 175 -0.57 -2.17 -11.91
CA PHE A 175 -0.08 -3.16 -10.94
C PHE A 175 1.43 -3.06 -10.77
N PHE A 176 1.91 -3.23 -9.54
CA PHE A 176 3.32 -3.38 -9.23
C PHE A 176 3.49 -4.40 -8.10
N ASP A 177 4.40 -5.35 -8.28
CA ASP A 177 4.80 -6.29 -7.24
C ASP A 177 6.04 -5.74 -6.51
N ALA A 178 5.89 -5.33 -5.26
CA ALA A 178 6.97 -4.76 -4.47
C ALA A 178 8.11 -5.77 -4.21
N GLU A 179 7.81 -7.07 -4.22
CA GLU A 179 8.81 -8.13 -4.05
C GLU A 179 9.86 -8.12 -5.17
N THR A 180 9.53 -7.58 -6.34
CA THR A 180 10.48 -7.45 -7.46
C THR A 180 11.56 -6.38 -7.23
N ALA A 181 11.33 -5.46 -6.30
CA ALA A 181 12.24 -4.36 -5.98
C ALA A 181 12.85 -4.45 -4.59
N THR A 182 12.14 -5.06 -3.64
CA THR A 182 12.54 -5.12 -2.24
C THR A 182 12.00 -6.37 -1.55
N SER A 183 12.41 -6.60 -0.32
CA SER A 183 11.90 -7.72 0.51
C SER A 183 11.65 -7.22 1.93
N THR A 184 10.93 -7.99 2.75
CA THR A 184 10.76 -7.67 4.17
C THR A 184 12.08 -7.77 4.93
N SER A 185 12.21 -6.98 6.00
CA SER A 185 13.36 -6.96 6.89
C SER A 185 13.64 -8.35 7.48
N LYS A 186 14.91 -8.74 7.53
CA LYS A 186 15.36 -9.95 8.22
C LYS A 186 15.27 -9.85 9.75
N ILE A 187 15.05 -8.63 10.26
CA ILE A 187 14.97 -8.36 11.69
C ILE A 187 13.63 -8.86 12.25
N ASP A 188 12.50 -8.52 11.59
CA ASP A 188 11.17 -8.89 12.09
C ASP A 188 10.32 -9.71 11.10
N GLY A 189 10.74 -9.77 9.83
CA GLY A 189 10.09 -10.56 8.78
C GLY A 189 8.83 -9.94 8.19
N VAL A 190 8.47 -8.71 8.55
CA VAL A 190 7.23 -8.04 8.15
C VAL A 190 7.45 -6.64 7.63
N HIS A 191 8.19 -5.80 8.36
CA HIS A 191 8.42 -4.40 8.01
C HIS A 191 9.62 -4.23 7.05
N LEU A 192 9.91 -2.99 6.70
CA LEU A 192 11.00 -2.61 5.79
C LEU A 192 12.11 -1.88 6.57
N ASP A 193 13.37 -2.21 6.30
CA ASP A 193 14.53 -1.41 6.74
C ASP A 193 14.69 -0.15 5.87
N PRO A 194 15.50 0.84 6.27
CA PRO A 194 15.71 2.06 5.47
C PRO A 194 16.16 1.79 4.04
N GLU A 195 17.04 0.81 3.83
CA GLU A 195 17.50 0.42 2.49
C GLU A 195 16.36 -0.10 1.62
N GLN A 196 15.48 -0.91 2.19
CA GLN A 196 14.32 -1.47 1.49
C GLN A 196 13.29 -0.40 1.15
N HIS A 197 13.10 0.58 2.00
CA HIS A 197 12.31 1.77 1.69
C HIS A 197 12.90 2.55 0.51
N LEU A 198 14.22 2.74 0.47
CA LEU A 198 14.91 3.41 -0.63
C LEU A 198 14.73 2.67 -1.97
N LEU A 199 14.91 1.34 -1.96
CA LEU A 199 14.74 0.50 -3.16
C LEU A 199 13.30 0.58 -3.68
N LEU A 200 12.30 0.43 -2.80
CA LEU A 200 10.90 0.49 -3.16
C LEU A 200 10.50 1.88 -3.71
N GLY A 201 10.93 2.95 -3.05
CA GLY A 201 10.63 4.32 -3.47
C GLY A 201 11.19 4.64 -4.86
N ASN A 202 12.43 4.22 -5.15
CA ASN A 202 13.05 4.39 -6.46
C ASN A 202 12.33 3.59 -7.55
N ALA A 203 12.01 2.32 -7.29
CA ALA A 203 11.29 1.49 -8.25
C ALA A 203 9.89 2.05 -8.56
N LEU A 204 9.15 2.46 -7.54
CA LEU A 204 7.84 3.08 -7.71
C LEU A 204 7.92 4.42 -8.45
N ALA A 205 9.00 5.18 -8.32
CA ALA A 205 9.17 6.42 -9.06
C ALA A 205 9.18 6.22 -10.58
N GLU A 206 9.81 5.15 -11.07
CA GLU A 206 9.81 4.82 -12.50
C GLU A 206 8.40 4.42 -12.98
N VAL A 207 7.71 3.58 -12.22
CA VAL A 207 6.35 3.15 -12.54
C VAL A 207 5.38 4.34 -12.55
N VAL A 208 5.40 5.16 -11.49
CA VAL A 208 4.52 6.32 -11.36
C VAL A 208 4.80 7.35 -12.44
N ARG A 209 6.06 7.59 -12.78
CA ARG A 209 6.44 8.49 -13.90
C ARG A 209 5.79 8.02 -15.21
N SER A 210 5.89 6.72 -15.52
CA SER A 210 5.27 6.14 -16.72
C SER A 210 3.76 6.35 -16.74
N ILE A 211 3.08 6.12 -15.61
CA ILE A 211 1.64 6.33 -15.48
C ILE A 211 1.29 7.81 -15.71
N LEU A 212 1.97 8.74 -15.04
CA LEU A 212 1.66 10.17 -15.15
C LEU A 212 1.94 10.75 -16.53
N VAL A 213 2.85 10.17 -17.31
CA VAL A 213 3.12 10.56 -18.69
C VAL A 213 2.03 10.05 -19.64
N SER A 214 1.53 8.83 -19.44
CA SER A 214 0.47 8.24 -20.28
C SER A 214 -0.90 8.90 -20.11
N LEU A 215 -1.09 9.73 -19.08
CA LEU A 215 -2.34 10.45 -18.81
C LEU A 215 -2.38 11.88 -19.40
N LYS A 216 -1.30 12.31 -20.04
CA LYS A 216 -1.21 13.61 -20.74
C LYS A 216 -1.60 13.48 -22.19
#